data_774909760dd27c954c5311490b12102f
#
_entry.id   774909760dd27c954c5311490b12102f
#
_cell.length_a   1.000
_cell.length_b   1.000
_cell.length_c   1.000
_cell.angle_alpha   90.00
_cell.angle_beta   90.00
_cell.angle_gamma   90.00
#
_symmetry.space_group_name_H-M   'P 1'
#
loop_
_entity.id
_entity.type
_entity.pdbx_description
1 polymer ?
#
loop_
_entity_poly.entity_id
_entity_poly.type
_entity_poly.pdbx_seq_one_letter_code
_entity_poly.pdbx_strand_id
1 'polypeptide(L)'
;MKEVKSPKKPLIYYYVLVLAILCLFNLIVSPMLMRPQIDEVDYGTFMDMIEEKDVGVVEVTSTEITFTNKDNTQLYQTGAMYDPTLTERLHEAGATFDSVSDQGSPILSFLLSFVLPLAIFIGLGQYMSKKMMEQMGGKNSMSFGMGKSNARVYVQSSDGIRFSDVAGEDEAKENLAEIVDYLHNPKKYTDVGASMPKGVLLVGPPGTGKTMLAKAVAGEAGVPFFSMSGSEFVEMFVGMGASKVRDLFKQAKEKAPCIVFIDEIDAIGQKRNAGSGMGGNDEREQTLNQLLTEMDGFESNNGVIILAATNRPENLDPALTRPGRFDRRVPVELPDLAGREAILKVHARKIKTDGDVDFHTIARMAAGTSGAELANIINEAALRAVRAGRTVVTQADLEESIEVVIAGYQKKNAILSDQEKRVVAYHEIGHALVAALQTSSAPVQKITIIPRTSGALGYTMQVETADKNLLTKEELENKIATLTGGRAAEEVVFGQITTGASNDIEQATKLARAMITRYGMNDEFDMVAFETVNNQYLGGDTSLACSAETQQAIDRKVVALVKAQHAKARQLLEEHRAALDRLAQYLYEKETITGEEFMQLLRQTGQTPGQAAAIEGGAAQ
;
A
#
# COMPACT_ATOMS: atom_id res chain seq x y z
N MET A 1 -14.64 -19.84 -13.10
CA MET A 1 -13.45 -20.34 -12.39
C MET A 1 -12.40 -20.71 -13.43
N LYS A 2 -11.35 -19.89 -13.61
CA LYS A 2 -10.18 -20.25 -14.42
C LYS A 2 -9.05 -20.60 -13.48
N GLU A 3 -8.48 -21.78 -13.68
CA GLU A 3 -7.39 -22.34 -12.88
C GLU A 3 -6.22 -21.37 -12.75
N VAL A 4 -5.84 -21.11 -11.52
CA VAL A 4 -4.59 -20.44 -11.19
C VAL A 4 -3.47 -21.46 -11.42
N LYS A 5 -2.72 -21.32 -12.51
CA LYS A 5 -1.49 -22.09 -12.73
C LYS A 5 -0.48 -21.69 -11.66
N SER A 6 -0.05 -22.68 -10.88
CA SER A 6 1.04 -22.52 -9.91
C SER A 6 2.28 -21.89 -10.56
N PRO A 7 3.02 -21.02 -9.86
CA PRO A 7 4.21 -20.39 -10.40
C PRO A 7 5.26 -21.45 -10.75
N LYS A 8 5.65 -21.54 -12.03
CA LYS A 8 6.74 -22.40 -12.47
C LYS A 8 8.02 -21.91 -11.78
N LYS A 9 8.69 -22.80 -11.06
CA LYS A 9 9.97 -22.49 -10.39
C LYS A 9 10.97 -21.98 -11.43
N PRO A 10 11.75 -20.94 -11.11
CA PRO A 10 12.68 -20.34 -12.06
C PRO A 10 13.73 -21.37 -12.53
N LEU A 11 14.14 -21.27 -13.77
CA LEU A 11 15.05 -22.22 -14.44
C LEU A 11 16.35 -22.45 -13.65
N ILE A 12 16.83 -21.41 -12.98
CA ILE A 12 18.01 -21.45 -12.11
C ILE A 12 17.91 -22.49 -10.99
N TYR A 13 16.70 -22.77 -10.48
CA TYR A 13 16.46 -23.79 -9.47
C TYR A 13 16.82 -25.20 -9.98
N TYR A 14 16.53 -25.51 -11.25
CA TYR A 14 16.86 -26.79 -11.85
C TYR A 14 18.37 -26.92 -12.12
N TYR A 15 19.03 -25.84 -12.50
CA TYR A 15 20.49 -25.82 -12.67
C TYR A 15 21.22 -26.02 -11.33
N VAL A 16 20.78 -25.35 -10.27
CA VAL A 16 21.34 -25.53 -8.93
C VAL A 16 21.09 -26.95 -8.41
N LEU A 17 19.91 -27.53 -8.68
CA LEU A 17 19.59 -28.91 -8.28
C LEU A 17 20.46 -29.92 -9.01
N VAL A 18 20.66 -29.79 -10.33
CA VAL A 18 21.53 -30.68 -11.12
C VAL A 18 22.98 -30.55 -10.70
N LEU A 19 23.46 -29.33 -10.44
CA LEU A 19 24.81 -29.10 -9.94
C LEU A 19 25.01 -29.75 -8.57
N ALA A 20 24.05 -29.63 -7.66
CA ALA A 20 24.10 -30.27 -6.36
C ALA A 20 24.12 -31.79 -6.45
N ILE A 21 23.35 -32.38 -7.35
CA ILE A 21 23.33 -33.83 -7.63
C ILE A 21 24.68 -34.28 -8.19
N LEU A 22 25.26 -33.55 -9.14
CA LEU A 22 26.59 -33.86 -9.70
C LEU A 22 27.71 -33.74 -8.64
N CYS A 23 27.68 -32.74 -7.80
CA CYS A 23 28.61 -32.60 -6.68
C CYS A 23 28.46 -33.77 -5.67
N LEU A 24 27.23 -34.14 -5.35
CA LEU A 24 26.94 -35.26 -4.44
C LEU A 24 27.42 -36.59 -5.02
N PHE A 25 27.20 -36.83 -6.31
CA PHE A 25 27.66 -38.00 -7.03
C PHE A 25 29.20 -38.11 -7.03
N ASN A 26 29.90 -37.00 -7.32
CA ASN A 26 31.36 -36.96 -7.29
C ASN A 26 31.97 -37.12 -5.89
N LEU A 27 31.29 -36.59 -4.86
CA LEU A 27 31.78 -36.66 -3.48
C LEU A 27 31.52 -38.00 -2.80
N ILE A 28 30.43 -38.67 -3.10
CA ILE A 28 29.98 -39.87 -2.38
C ILE A 28 30.06 -41.13 -3.24
N VAL A 29 29.55 -41.09 -4.48
CA VAL A 29 29.38 -42.30 -5.30
C VAL A 29 30.64 -42.66 -6.08
N SER A 30 31.38 -41.70 -6.62
CA SER A 30 32.62 -41.96 -7.36
C SER A 30 33.72 -42.61 -6.52
N PRO A 31 34.02 -42.17 -5.27
CA PRO A 31 34.99 -42.86 -4.42
C PRO A 31 34.54 -44.26 -3.99
N MET A 32 33.22 -44.48 -3.88
CA MET A 32 32.68 -45.77 -3.44
C MET A 32 32.74 -46.87 -4.52
N LEU A 33 32.66 -46.47 -5.80
CA LEU A 33 32.72 -47.36 -6.95
C LEU A 33 34.14 -47.70 -7.40
N MET A 34 35.15 -46.91 -7.01
CA MET A 34 36.55 -47.07 -7.48
C MET A 34 37.51 -47.68 -6.45
N ARG A 35 37.07 -48.08 -5.26
CA ARG A 35 37.94 -48.74 -4.29
C ARG A 35 37.96 -50.24 -4.55
N PRO A 36 39.14 -50.84 -4.93
CA PRO A 36 39.36 -52.28 -4.77
C PRO A 36 39.28 -52.64 -3.28
N GLN A 37 38.81 -53.83 -2.98
CA GLN A 37 38.76 -54.28 -1.58
C GLN A 37 40.19 -54.59 -1.14
N ILE A 38 40.79 -53.72 -0.39
CA ILE A 38 42.17 -53.83 0.14
C ILE A 38 42.03 -54.13 1.64
N ASP A 39 42.62 -55.19 2.08
CA ASP A 39 42.67 -55.56 3.50
C ASP A 39 43.91 -54.91 4.15
N GLU A 40 43.69 -54.00 5.12
CA GLU A 40 44.77 -53.41 5.89
C GLU A 40 45.32 -54.42 6.92
N VAL A 41 46.62 -54.66 6.87
CA VAL A 41 47.31 -55.55 7.82
C VAL A 41 48.47 -54.78 8.47
N ASP A 42 48.86 -55.22 9.67
CA ASP A 42 50.05 -54.66 10.31
C ASP A 42 51.34 -55.15 9.66
N TYR A 43 52.45 -54.40 9.88
CA TYR A 43 53.76 -54.71 9.29
C TYR A 43 54.31 -56.06 9.77
N GLY A 44 53.95 -56.52 10.99
CA GLY A 44 54.33 -57.84 11.50
C GLY A 44 53.71 -58.96 10.68
N THR A 45 52.40 -58.89 10.41
CA THR A 45 51.67 -59.85 9.54
C THR A 45 52.27 -59.91 8.13
N PHE A 46 52.66 -58.72 7.58
CA PHE A 46 53.37 -58.70 6.28
C PHE A 46 54.69 -59.46 6.34
N MET A 47 55.47 -59.31 7.43
CA MET A 47 56.75 -60.04 7.63
C MET A 47 56.54 -61.52 7.81
N ASP A 48 55.49 -61.94 8.54
CA ASP A 48 55.14 -63.35 8.70
C ASP A 48 54.80 -64.00 7.33
N MET A 49 54.03 -63.29 6.50
CA MET A 49 53.66 -63.75 5.13
C MET A 49 54.89 -63.84 4.21
N ILE A 50 55.94 -63.00 4.38
CA ILE A 50 57.21 -63.11 3.67
C ILE A 50 57.97 -64.38 4.11
N GLU A 51 58.04 -64.68 5.43
CA GLU A 51 58.70 -65.88 5.97
C GLU A 51 57.95 -67.15 5.53
N GLU A 52 56.63 -67.15 5.45
CA GLU A 52 55.82 -68.26 4.98
C GLU A 52 55.84 -68.43 3.43
N LYS A 53 56.48 -67.48 2.73
CA LYS A 53 56.55 -67.41 1.27
C LYS A 53 55.20 -67.33 0.58
N ASP A 54 54.24 -66.66 1.25
CA ASP A 54 52.88 -66.42 0.72
C ASP A 54 52.70 -64.97 0.20
N VAL A 55 53.74 -64.35 -0.29
CA VAL A 55 53.70 -63.01 -0.90
C VAL A 55 53.99 -63.13 -2.40
N GLY A 56 53.13 -62.52 -3.24
CA GLY A 56 53.22 -62.56 -4.71
C GLY A 56 53.87 -61.32 -5.31
N VAL A 57 53.10 -60.25 -5.52
CA VAL A 57 53.60 -58.97 -6.05
C VAL A 57 53.59 -57.91 -4.93
N VAL A 58 54.68 -57.20 -4.76
CA VAL A 58 54.87 -56.18 -3.75
C VAL A 58 55.19 -54.83 -4.41
N GLU A 59 54.38 -53.82 -4.18
CA GLU A 59 54.64 -52.45 -4.59
C GLU A 59 54.99 -51.62 -3.35
N VAL A 60 56.17 -51.06 -3.32
CA VAL A 60 56.66 -50.23 -2.20
C VAL A 60 56.61 -48.77 -2.61
N THR A 61 55.81 -47.99 -1.89
CA THR A 61 55.79 -46.52 -2.01
C THR A 61 56.51 -45.88 -0.78
N SER A 62 56.64 -44.57 -0.75
CA SER A 62 57.28 -43.86 0.35
C SER A 62 56.54 -43.94 1.70
N THR A 63 55.25 -44.24 1.66
CA THR A 63 54.38 -44.23 2.85
C THR A 63 53.71 -45.54 3.17
N GLU A 64 53.54 -46.43 2.16
CA GLU A 64 52.80 -47.67 2.29
C GLU A 64 53.36 -48.75 1.38
N ILE A 65 53.11 -50.00 1.71
CA ILE A 65 53.48 -51.18 0.95
C ILE A 65 52.15 -51.89 0.60
N THR A 66 51.88 -52.03 -0.68
CA THR A 66 50.74 -52.78 -1.17
C THR A 66 51.24 -54.12 -1.74
N PHE A 67 50.64 -55.23 -1.32
CA PHE A 67 51.10 -56.55 -1.75
C PHE A 67 49.94 -57.53 -1.95
N THR A 68 50.15 -58.54 -2.77
CA THR A 68 49.22 -59.62 -2.98
C THR A 68 49.71 -60.91 -2.31
N ASN A 69 48.79 -61.85 -2.01
CA ASN A 69 49.16 -63.21 -1.67
C ASN A 69 49.74 -63.90 -2.92
N LYS A 70 50.40 -65.07 -2.71
CA LYS A 70 51.09 -65.83 -3.78
C LYS A 70 50.19 -66.16 -4.99
N ASP A 71 48.88 -66.37 -4.77
CA ASP A 71 47.92 -66.71 -5.80
C ASP A 71 47.31 -65.48 -6.48
N ASN A 72 47.71 -64.25 -6.12
CA ASN A 72 47.19 -62.96 -6.63
C ASN A 72 45.65 -62.78 -6.47
N THR A 73 45.05 -63.40 -5.44
CA THR A 73 43.59 -63.38 -5.22
C THR A 73 43.16 -62.30 -4.23
N GLN A 74 44.02 -61.90 -3.33
CA GLN A 74 43.74 -60.87 -2.31
C GLN A 74 44.82 -59.79 -2.31
N LEU A 75 44.41 -58.53 -2.12
CA LEU A 75 45.25 -57.35 -2.06
C LEU A 75 45.33 -56.85 -0.64
N TYR A 76 46.52 -56.69 -0.13
CA TYR A 76 46.83 -56.23 1.22
C TYR A 76 47.59 -54.90 1.19
N GLN A 77 47.45 -54.11 2.24
CA GLN A 77 48.17 -52.88 2.39
C GLN A 77 48.71 -52.76 3.83
N THR A 78 49.93 -52.30 3.97
CA THR A 78 50.56 -52.01 5.25
C THR A 78 51.37 -50.71 5.19
N GLY A 79 51.58 -50.06 6.32
CA GLY A 79 52.45 -48.86 6.42
C GLY A 79 53.94 -49.20 6.14
N ALA A 80 54.62 -48.38 5.34
CA ALA A 80 56.03 -48.57 5.08
C ALA A 80 56.88 -48.27 6.35
N MET A 81 57.69 -49.23 6.77
CA MET A 81 58.69 -49.06 7.81
C MET A 81 60.08 -49.14 7.21
N TYR A 82 61.02 -48.42 7.78
CA TYR A 82 62.45 -48.46 7.34
C TYR A 82 63.07 -49.79 7.73
N ASP A 83 63.13 -50.69 6.74
CA ASP A 83 63.86 -51.98 6.89
C ASP A 83 64.90 -52.15 5.79
N PRO A 84 66.16 -52.02 6.08
CA PRO A 84 67.24 -52.16 5.10
C PRO A 84 67.33 -53.57 4.50
N THR A 85 66.77 -54.61 5.15
CA THR A 85 66.86 -55.99 4.75
C THR A 85 65.57 -56.46 3.96
N LEU A 86 64.58 -55.59 3.80
CA LEU A 86 63.33 -55.94 3.17
C LEU A 86 63.48 -56.47 1.72
N THR A 87 64.36 -55.84 0.94
CA THR A 87 64.60 -56.26 -0.46
C THR A 87 65.24 -57.65 -0.53
N GLU A 88 66.11 -57.98 0.43
CA GLU A 88 66.79 -59.28 0.50
C GLU A 88 65.82 -60.39 0.91
N ARG A 89 64.98 -60.14 1.88
CA ARG A 89 63.90 -61.04 2.33
C ARG A 89 62.83 -61.28 1.26
N LEU A 90 62.41 -60.24 0.53
CA LEU A 90 61.44 -60.36 -0.59
C LEU A 90 62.04 -61.20 -1.72
N HIS A 91 63.31 -61.05 -1.99
CA HIS A 91 64.00 -61.87 -2.99
C HIS A 91 64.11 -63.35 -2.55
N GLU A 92 64.40 -63.61 -1.27
CA GLU A 92 64.47 -64.97 -0.68
C GLU A 92 63.06 -65.63 -0.66
N ALA A 93 61.99 -64.85 -0.48
CA ALA A 93 60.63 -65.30 -0.51
C ALA A 93 60.16 -65.59 -1.93
N GLY A 94 60.89 -65.11 -2.97
CA GLY A 94 60.49 -65.28 -4.38
C GLY A 94 59.38 -64.34 -4.83
N ALA A 95 59.15 -63.24 -4.09
CA ALA A 95 58.15 -62.24 -4.46
C ALA A 95 58.66 -61.33 -5.59
N THR A 96 57.77 -60.87 -6.43
CA THR A 96 58.09 -59.85 -7.44
C THR A 96 57.86 -58.46 -6.81
N PHE A 97 58.87 -57.61 -6.74
CA PHE A 97 58.74 -56.31 -6.10
C PHE A 97 59.29 -55.18 -6.96
N ASP A 98 58.61 -54.03 -6.89
CA ASP A 98 58.98 -52.77 -7.55
C ASP A 98 58.73 -51.59 -6.64
N SER A 99 59.45 -50.47 -6.84
CA SER A 99 59.17 -49.23 -6.17
C SER A 99 58.53 -48.27 -7.17
N VAL A 100 57.23 -48.05 -7.01
CA VAL A 100 56.50 -47.15 -7.89
C VAL A 100 56.56 -45.73 -7.32
N SER A 101 57.15 -44.79 -8.07
CA SER A 101 56.97 -43.38 -7.81
C SER A 101 55.59 -42.95 -8.35
N ASP A 102 54.74 -42.44 -7.50
CA ASP A 102 53.40 -41.97 -7.86
C ASP A 102 53.48 -40.84 -8.89
N GLN A 103 53.41 -41.21 -10.18
CA GLN A 103 53.35 -40.31 -11.33
C GLN A 103 51.95 -40.32 -11.92
N GLY A 104 50.92 -40.18 -11.06
CA GLY A 104 49.60 -39.76 -11.49
C GLY A 104 49.68 -38.34 -12.01
N SER A 105 49.43 -38.10 -13.30
CA SER A 105 49.44 -36.76 -13.86
C SER A 105 48.31 -35.92 -13.21
N PRO A 106 48.67 -34.95 -12.32
CA PRO A 106 47.62 -34.14 -11.64
C PRO A 106 46.74 -33.37 -12.63
N ILE A 107 47.29 -33.11 -13.80
CA ILE A 107 46.57 -32.42 -14.91
C ILE A 107 45.48 -33.30 -15.48
N LEU A 108 45.74 -34.59 -15.67
CA LEU A 108 44.76 -35.53 -16.27
C LEU A 108 43.62 -35.80 -15.28
N SER A 109 43.90 -35.95 -13.99
CA SER A 109 42.84 -36.12 -12.97
C SER A 109 42.03 -34.85 -12.77
N PHE A 110 42.64 -33.66 -12.80
CA PHE A 110 41.89 -32.39 -12.81
C PHE A 110 40.99 -32.26 -14.08
N LEU A 111 41.49 -32.62 -15.24
CA LEU A 111 40.75 -32.54 -16.52
C LEU A 111 39.54 -33.48 -16.54
N LEU A 112 39.71 -34.70 -16.03
CA LEU A 112 38.61 -35.68 -15.94
C LEU A 112 37.62 -35.39 -14.83
N SER A 113 38.07 -34.89 -13.68
CA SER A 113 37.21 -34.68 -12.51
C SER A 113 36.45 -33.34 -12.54
N PHE A 114 37.01 -32.31 -13.17
CA PHE A 114 36.41 -30.96 -13.14
C PHE A 114 36.04 -30.44 -14.56
N VAL A 115 36.95 -30.57 -15.54
CA VAL A 115 36.73 -29.94 -16.84
C VAL A 115 35.72 -30.72 -17.68
N LEU A 116 35.79 -32.04 -17.66
CA LEU A 116 34.88 -32.89 -18.45
C LEU A 116 33.41 -32.78 -17.99
N PRO A 117 33.07 -32.88 -16.69
CA PRO A 117 31.70 -32.65 -16.19
C PRO A 117 31.19 -31.25 -16.47
N LEU A 118 32.05 -30.24 -16.37
CA LEU A 118 31.70 -28.85 -16.67
C LEU A 118 31.41 -28.65 -18.15
N ALA A 119 32.20 -29.26 -19.04
CA ALA A 119 31.98 -29.21 -20.49
C ALA A 119 30.70 -29.94 -20.91
N ILE A 120 30.39 -31.09 -20.29
CA ILE A 120 29.14 -31.82 -20.51
C ILE A 120 27.96 -30.97 -20.01
N PHE A 121 28.07 -30.33 -18.85
CA PHE A 121 27.03 -29.47 -18.30
C PHE A 121 26.74 -28.27 -19.21
N ILE A 122 27.78 -27.60 -19.71
CA ILE A 122 27.64 -26.47 -20.66
C ILE A 122 27.03 -26.95 -21.96
N GLY A 123 27.47 -28.09 -22.50
CA GLY A 123 26.95 -28.69 -23.73
C GLY A 123 25.46 -29.09 -23.61
N LEU A 124 25.09 -29.75 -22.52
CA LEU A 124 23.71 -30.12 -22.23
C LEU A 124 22.82 -28.87 -22.03
N GLY A 125 23.34 -27.87 -21.32
CA GLY A 125 22.67 -26.59 -21.12
C GLY A 125 22.39 -25.86 -22.43
N GLN A 126 23.35 -25.83 -23.34
CA GLN A 126 23.20 -25.28 -24.70
C GLN A 126 22.21 -26.08 -25.56
N TYR A 127 22.30 -27.41 -25.51
CA TYR A 127 21.39 -28.29 -26.23
C TYR A 127 19.93 -28.16 -25.76
N MET A 128 19.71 -28.13 -24.42
CA MET A 128 18.38 -27.93 -23.85
C MET A 128 17.85 -26.51 -24.13
N SER A 129 18.70 -25.51 -24.08
CA SER A 129 18.35 -24.13 -24.42
C SER A 129 17.92 -24.01 -25.89
N LYS A 130 18.65 -24.68 -26.82
CA LYS A 130 18.34 -24.68 -28.23
C LYS A 130 17.02 -25.43 -28.55
N LYS A 131 16.78 -26.55 -27.90
CA LYS A 131 15.55 -27.35 -28.05
C LYS A 131 14.32 -26.65 -27.46
N MET A 132 14.50 -25.91 -26.34
CA MET A 132 13.46 -25.11 -25.73
C MET A 132 13.13 -23.86 -26.57
N MET A 133 14.12 -23.31 -27.27
CA MET A 133 13.96 -22.18 -28.17
C MET A 133 13.24 -22.55 -29.47
N GLU A 134 13.43 -23.78 -29.97
CA GLU A 134 12.69 -24.34 -31.15
C GLU A 134 11.22 -24.64 -30.82
N GLN A 135 10.89 -25.00 -29.57
CA GLN A 135 9.50 -25.23 -29.12
C GLN A 135 8.75 -23.92 -28.77
N MET A 136 9.41 -22.79 -28.55
CA MET A 136 8.81 -21.49 -28.22
C MET A 136 8.79 -20.50 -29.39
N GLY A 137 8.89 -20.97 -30.63
CA GLY A 137 8.65 -20.24 -31.87
C GLY A 137 8.90 -18.71 -31.81
N GLY A 138 10.08 -18.26 -32.21
CA GLY A 138 10.26 -16.82 -32.43
C GLY A 138 11.67 -16.31 -32.14
N LYS A 139 12.34 -15.87 -33.18
CA LYS A 139 13.59 -15.09 -33.13
C LYS A 139 13.51 -13.97 -32.12
N ASN A 140 14.22 -14.07 -30.98
CA ASN A 140 14.85 -12.88 -30.39
C ASN A 140 15.96 -13.31 -29.42
N SER A 141 17.07 -12.64 -29.54
CA SER A 141 18.32 -12.79 -28.81
C SER A 141 18.12 -12.91 -27.29
N MET A 142 18.90 -13.79 -26.65
CA MET A 142 19.18 -13.79 -25.23
C MET A 142 19.92 -12.49 -24.84
N SER A 143 19.22 -11.40 -24.78
CA SER A 143 19.49 -10.27 -23.92
C SER A 143 18.55 -10.44 -22.72
N PHE A 144 19.10 -10.52 -21.54
CA PHE A 144 18.39 -10.66 -20.28
C PHE A 144 17.08 -9.87 -20.28
N GLY A 145 15.92 -10.54 -20.20
CA GLY A 145 14.60 -9.90 -20.20
C GLY A 145 14.29 -9.12 -18.91
N MET A 146 15.30 -8.55 -18.28
CA MET A 146 15.22 -7.77 -17.03
C MET A 146 14.81 -6.31 -17.24
N GLY A 147 14.59 -5.85 -18.47
CA GLY A 147 14.18 -4.48 -18.75
C GLY A 147 12.86 -4.35 -19.51
N LYS A 148 12.07 -5.43 -19.62
CA LYS A 148 10.75 -5.33 -20.27
C LYS A 148 9.73 -4.77 -19.30
N SER A 149 9.01 -3.77 -19.76
CA SER A 149 7.86 -3.22 -19.04
C SER A 149 6.79 -4.30 -18.81
N ASN A 150 6.35 -4.44 -17.55
CA ASN A 150 5.18 -5.23 -17.20
C ASN A 150 3.87 -4.43 -17.36
N ALA A 151 3.87 -3.37 -18.15
CA ALA A 151 2.70 -2.55 -18.37
C ALA A 151 1.50 -3.42 -18.76
N ARG A 152 0.43 -3.27 -18.03
CA ARG A 152 -0.83 -3.93 -18.37
C ARG A 152 -1.43 -3.19 -19.54
N VAL A 153 -1.42 -3.81 -20.70
CA VAL A 153 -2.08 -3.29 -21.90
C VAL A 153 -3.54 -3.73 -21.85
N TYR A 154 -4.43 -2.80 -21.59
CA TYR A 154 -5.85 -3.01 -21.77
C TYR A 154 -6.19 -2.63 -23.21
N VAL A 155 -6.26 -3.63 -24.10
CA VAL A 155 -6.78 -3.43 -25.43
C VAL A 155 -8.30 -3.28 -25.31
N GLN A 156 -8.86 -2.39 -26.11
CA GLN A 156 -10.29 -2.12 -26.22
C GLN A 156 -11.13 -3.39 -26.08
N SER A 157 -11.82 -3.55 -24.93
CA SER A 157 -12.92 -4.51 -24.81
C SER A 157 -14.23 -3.71 -24.97
N SER A 158 -15.23 -4.28 -25.56
CA SER A 158 -16.58 -3.73 -25.63
C SER A 158 -17.19 -3.40 -24.26
N ASP A 159 -16.57 -3.88 -23.18
CA ASP A 159 -16.97 -3.72 -21.78
C ASP A 159 -16.05 -2.72 -21.02
N GLY A 160 -15.43 -1.76 -21.70
CA GLY A 160 -14.58 -0.73 -21.08
C GLY A 160 -15.38 0.20 -20.16
N ILE A 161 -14.76 0.62 -19.04
CA ILE A 161 -15.32 1.66 -18.16
C ILE A 161 -15.48 2.95 -18.96
N ARG A 162 -16.64 3.60 -18.85
CA ARG A 162 -16.97 4.88 -19.49
C ARG A 162 -17.26 5.97 -18.46
N PHE A 163 -17.37 7.23 -18.90
CA PHE A 163 -17.74 8.33 -18.01
C PHE A 163 -19.11 8.13 -17.33
N SER A 164 -20.02 7.38 -17.94
CA SER A 164 -21.30 7.00 -17.33
C SER A 164 -21.17 6.09 -16.11
N ASP A 165 -20.03 5.38 -15.98
CA ASP A 165 -19.74 4.48 -14.87
C ASP A 165 -19.02 5.20 -13.72
N VAL A 166 -18.56 6.44 -13.96
CA VAL A 166 -17.91 7.32 -12.98
C VAL A 166 -18.94 8.36 -12.55
N ALA A 167 -19.45 8.24 -11.34
CA ALA A 167 -20.38 9.19 -10.77
C ALA A 167 -19.62 10.29 -10.01
N GLY A 168 -20.18 11.50 -9.96
CA GLY A 168 -19.51 12.67 -9.43
C GLY A 168 -18.38 13.15 -10.34
N GLU A 169 -17.54 14.07 -9.87
CA GLU A 169 -16.34 14.57 -10.55
C GLU A 169 -16.66 15.24 -11.91
N ASP A 170 -17.74 15.99 -11.99
CA ASP A 170 -18.24 16.50 -13.27
C ASP A 170 -17.27 17.51 -13.90
N GLU A 171 -16.59 18.35 -13.10
CA GLU A 171 -15.56 19.28 -13.57
C GLU A 171 -14.32 18.52 -14.09
N ALA A 172 -13.92 17.45 -13.42
CA ALA A 172 -12.82 16.63 -13.88
C ALA A 172 -13.16 15.91 -15.19
N LYS A 173 -14.39 15.39 -15.32
CA LYS A 173 -14.89 14.78 -16.56
C LYS A 173 -14.94 15.78 -17.72
N GLU A 174 -15.41 17.01 -17.48
CA GLU A 174 -15.46 18.06 -18.51
C GLU A 174 -14.07 18.37 -19.04
N ASN A 175 -13.09 18.57 -18.14
CA ASN A 175 -11.70 18.77 -18.51
C ASN A 175 -11.11 17.60 -19.31
N LEU A 176 -11.50 16.38 -19.00
CA LEU A 176 -10.99 15.17 -19.65
C LEU A 176 -11.76 14.84 -20.96
N ALA A 177 -13.01 15.32 -21.10
CA ALA A 177 -13.78 15.17 -22.33
C ALA A 177 -13.13 15.89 -23.52
N GLU A 178 -12.42 17.00 -23.26
CA GLU A 178 -11.62 17.67 -24.30
C GLU A 178 -10.52 16.75 -24.87
N ILE A 179 -9.92 15.93 -24.01
CA ILE A 179 -8.89 14.96 -24.43
C ILE A 179 -9.49 13.88 -25.30
N VAL A 180 -10.70 13.40 -24.94
CA VAL A 180 -11.45 12.42 -25.72
C VAL A 180 -11.80 13.00 -27.10
N ASP A 181 -12.32 14.24 -27.15
CA ASP A 181 -12.64 14.91 -28.42
C ASP A 181 -11.39 15.10 -29.28
N TYR A 182 -10.27 15.49 -28.69
CA TYR A 182 -9.01 15.60 -29.42
C TYR A 182 -8.53 14.28 -30.02
N LEU A 183 -8.60 13.17 -29.25
CA LEU A 183 -8.21 11.85 -29.76
C LEU A 183 -9.08 11.39 -30.94
N HIS A 184 -10.36 11.81 -30.97
CA HIS A 184 -11.26 11.54 -32.07
C HIS A 184 -11.06 12.52 -33.27
N ASN A 185 -10.88 13.80 -32.98
CA ASN A 185 -10.91 14.90 -33.95
C ASN A 185 -9.68 15.82 -33.84
N PRO A 186 -8.44 15.34 -34.01
CA PRO A 186 -7.24 16.15 -33.78
C PRO A 186 -7.17 17.38 -34.72
N LYS A 187 -7.70 17.30 -35.94
CA LYS A 187 -7.71 18.41 -36.92
C LYS A 187 -8.47 19.62 -36.42
N LYS A 188 -9.59 19.45 -35.70
CA LYS A 188 -10.38 20.54 -35.16
C LYS A 188 -9.56 21.50 -34.29
N TYR A 189 -8.57 20.97 -33.56
CA TYR A 189 -7.70 21.74 -32.69
C TYR A 189 -6.50 22.34 -33.44
N THR A 190 -5.90 21.58 -34.33
CA THR A 190 -4.75 22.04 -35.11
C THR A 190 -5.13 23.15 -36.09
N ASP A 191 -6.35 23.12 -36.67
CA ASP A 191 -6.82 24.14 -37.61
C ASP A 191 -7.04 25.51 -36.94
N VAL A 192 -7.28 25.53 -35.63
CA VAL A 192 -7.40 26.77 -34.83
C VAL A 192 -6.05 27.19 -34.25
N GLY A 193 -5.00 26.35 -34.39
CA GLY A 193 -3.68 26.59 -33.82
C GLY A 193 -3.57 26.22 -32.34
N ALA A 194 -4.55 25.46 -31.79
CA ALA A 194 -4.50 24.99 -30.43
C ALA A 194 -3.51 23.81 -30.28
N SER A 195 -2.66 23.86 -29.28
CA SER A 195 -1.76 22.77 -28.90
C SER A 195 -2.38 22.02 -27.69
N MET A 196 -2.61 20.71 -27.86
CA MET A 196 -3.07 19.89 -26.74
C MET A 196 -1.95 19.58 -25.75
N PRO A 197 -2.27 19.47 -24.45
CA PRO A 197 -1.30 19.09 -23.45
C PRO A 197 -0.77 17.67 -23.74
N LYS A 198 0.55 17.50 -23.64
CA LYS A 198 1.17 16.18 -23.77
C LYS A 198 0.88 15.27 -22.59
N GLY A 199 0.74 15.87 -21.41
CA GLY A 199 0.49 15.18 -20.17
C GLY A 199 -0.52 15.89 -19.28
N VAL A 200 -1.35 15.10 -18.62
CA VAL A 200 -2.34 15.56 -17.64
C VAL A 200 -2.08 14.88 -16.32
N LEU A 201 -2.04 15.67 -15.26
CA LEU A 201 -1.82 15.21 -13.89
C LEU A 201 -3.14 15.23 -13.13
N LEU A 202 -3.64 14.06 -12.75
CA LEU A 202 -4.78 13.90 -11.85
C LEU A 202 -4.30 14.03 -10.41
N VAL A 203 -4.81 15.01 -9.67
CA VAL A 203 -4.38 15.30 -8.31
C VAL A 203 -5.57 15.25 -7.35
N GLY A 204 -5.39 14.64 -6.18
CA GLY A 204 -6.48 14.58 -5.20
C GLY A 204 -6.27 13.52 -4.12
N PRO A 205 -7.17 13.44 -3.13
CA PRO A 205 -7.09 12.48 -2.05
C PRO A 205 -7.10 11.01 -2.55
N PRO A 206 -6.60 10.06 -1.76
CA PRO A 206 -6.73 8.64 -2.08
C PRO A 206 -8.22 8.23 -2.12
N GLY A 207 -8.54 7.27 -3.00
CA GLY A 207 -9.90 6.73 -3.08
C GLY A 207 -10.91 7.57 -3.88
N THR A 208 -10.52 8.72 -4.45
CA THR A 208 -11.43 9.58 -5.25
C THR A 208 -11.69 9.07 -6.67
N GLY A 209 -11.03 7.97 -7.09
CA GLY A 209 -11.31 7.35 -8.39
C GLY A 209 -10.41 7.79 -9.54
N LYS A 210 -9.25 8.41 -9.29
CA LYS A 210 -8.29 8.88 -10.32
C LYS A 210 -7.94 7.82 -11.35
N THR A 211 -7.61 6.61 -10.89
CA THR A 211 -7.31 5.46 -11.77
C THR A 211 -8.53 5.02 -12.59
N MET A 212 -9.73 5.08 -11.99
CA MET A 212 -10.97 4.74 -12.68
C MET A 212 -11.32 5.78 -13.74
N LEU A 213 -11.13 7.06 -13.44
CA LEU A 213 -11.34 8.17 -14.35
C LEU A 213 -10.40 8.09 -15.55
N ALA A 214 -9.10 7.77 -15.34
CA ALA A 214 -8.14 7.57 -16.43
C ALA A 214 -8.56 6.41 -17.36
N LYS A 215 -9.08 5.30 -16.81
CA LYS A 215 -9.63 4.20 -17.60
C LYS A 215 -10.89 4.61 -18.37
N ALA A 216 -11.74 5.44 -17.77
CA ALA A 216 -12.95 5.93 -18.41
C ALA A 216 -12.63 6.84 -19.62
N VAL A 217 -11.59 7.67 -19.52
CA VAL A 217 -11.09 8.46 -20.66
C VAL A 217 -10.70 7.56 -21.84
N ALA A 218 -9.96 6.49 -21.58
CA ALA A 218 -9.53 5.57 -22.61
C ALA A 218 -10.72 4.77 -23.21
N GLY A 219 -11.68 4.35 -22.37
CA GLY A 219 -12.88 3.67 -22.79
C GLY A 219 -13.81 4.56 -23.62
N GLU A 220 -13.92 5.83 -23.27
CA GLU A 220 -14.70 6.82 -24.02
C GLU A 220 -14.02 7.17 -25.36
N ALA A 221 -12.70 7.36 -25.35
CA ALA A 221 -11.92 7.61 -26.56
C ALA A 221 -11.77 6.39 -27.47
N GLY A 222 -12.03 5.18 -26.97
CA GLY A 222 -11.90 3.94 -27.74
C GLY A 222 -10.46 3.60 -28.14
N VAL A 223 -9.47 4.02 -27.35
CA VAL A 223 -8.04 3.84 -27.63
C VAL A 223 -7.39 2.86 -26.65
N PRO A 224 -6.26 2.22 -27.02
CA PRO A 224 -5.49 1.38 -26.12
C PRO A 224 -5.04 2.13 -24.87
N PHE A 225 -5.11 1.45 -23.72
CA PHE A 225 -4.73 1.98 -22.41
C PHE A 225 -3.55 1.20 -21.84
N PHE A 226 -2.43 1.86 -21.63
CA PHE A 226 -1.25 1.32 -20.97
C PHE A 226 -1.23 1.80 -19.53
N SER A 227 -1.26 0.90 -18.56
CA SER A 227 -1.25 1.28 -17.14
C SER A 227 -0.06 0.68 -16.42
N MET A 228 0.64 1.52 -15.66
CA MET A 228 1.76 1.13 -14.81
C MET A 228 1.75 1.97 -13.53
N SER A 229 2.14 1.38 -12.40
CA SER A 229 2.37 2.14 -11.17
C SER A 229 3.78 2.73 -11.17
N GLY A 230 3.94 3.94 -10.64
CA GLY A 230 5.24 4.57 -10.42
C GLY A 230 6.19 3.69 -9.60
N SER A 231 5.66 2.93 -8.65
CA SER A 231 6.43 1.97 -7.85
C SER A 231 7.01 0.80 -8.68
N GLU A 232 6.40 0.43 -9.80
CA GLU A 232 6.92 -0.63 -10.68
C GLU A 232 8.17 -0.23 -11.46
N PHE A 233 8.48 1.07 -11.51
CA PHE A 233 9.71 1.58 -12.09
C PHE A 233 10.88 1.59 -11.10
N VAL A 234 10.60 1.53 -9.79
CA VAL A 234 11.65 1.52 -8.76
C VAL A 234 12.21 0.10 -8.64
N GLU A 235 13.47 -0.07 -9.02
CA GLU A 235 14.16 -1.36 -9.04
C GLU A 235 15.44 -1.31 -8.20
N MET A 236 15.94 -2.50 -7.81
CA MET A 236 17.19 -2.60 -7.05
C MET A 236 18.45 -2.36 -7.89
N PHE A 237 18.35 -2.52 -9.21
CA PHE A 237 19.49 -2.37 -10.12
C PHE A 237 19.39 -1.08 -10.92
N VAL A 238 20.44 -0.28 -10.85
CA VAL A 238 20.53 1.02 -11.54
C VAL A 238 20.32 0.86 -13.05
N GLY A 239 19.44 1.68 -13.61
CA GLY A 239 19.12 1.70 -15.03
C GLY A 239 17.99 0.79 -15.49
N MET A 240 17.47 -0.10 -14.63
CA MET A 240 16.34 -0.96 -14.99
C MET A 240 15.03 -0.19 -15.09
N GLY A 241 14.76 0.74 -14.19
CA GLY A 241 13.60 1.63 -14.25
C GLY A 241 13.59 2.46 -15.52
N ALA A 242 14.73 3.06 -15.88
CA ALA A 242 14.89 3.79 -17.12
C ALA A 242 14.66 2.93 -18.38
N SER A 243 15.05 1.65 -18.33
CA SER A 243 14.79 0.71 -19.42
C SER A 243 13.30 0.38 -19.56
N LYS A 244 12.57 0.21 -18.44
CA LYS A 244 11.12 0.02 -18.43
C LYS A 244 10.37 1.23 -18.99
N VAL A 245 10.80 2.44 -18.63
CA VAL A 245 10.24 3.67 -19.20
C VAL A 245 10.38 3.67 -20.71
N ARG A 246 11.59 3.44 -21.24
CA ARG A 246 11.83 3.38 -22.69
C ARG A 246 10.97 2.33 -23.39
N ASP A 247 10.85 1.15 -22.82
CA ASP A 247 10.04 0.07 -23.39
C ASP A 247 8.55 0.42 -23.41
N LEU A 248 8.02 1.00 -22.32
CA LEU A 248 6.64 1.47 -22.23
C LEU A 248 6.32 2.49 -23.33
N PHE A 249 7.16 3.52 -23.45
CA PHE A 249 6.97 4.57 -24.44
C PHE A 249 7.16 4.09 -25.89
N LYS A 250 8.05 3.13 -26.12
CA LYS A 250 8.19 2.47 -27.41
C LYS A 250 6.92 1.73 -27.80
N GLN A 251 6.34 0.94 -26.87
CA GLN A 251 5.09 0.21 -27.10
C GLN A 251 3.92 1.17 -27.34
N ALA A 252 3.88 2.29 -26.62
CA ALA A 252 2.85 3.32 -26.81
C ALA A 252 2.94 3.95 -28.21
N LYS A 253 4.14 4.29 -28.67
CA LYS A 253 4.38 4.84 -30.02
C LYS A 253 3.94 3.85 -31.13
N GLU A 254 4.17 2.56 -30.93
CA GLU A 254 3.78 1.51 -31.90
C GLU A 254 2.24 1.32 -31.96
N LYS A 255 1.50 1.72 -30.91
CA LYS A 255 0.05 1.54 -30.82
C LYS A 255 -0.74 2.87 -30.74
N ALA A 256 -0.13 3.96 -31.17
CA ALA A 256 -0.81 5.25 -31.25
C ALA A 256 -1.99 5.23 -32.26
N PRO A 257 -3.13 5.91 -31.99
CA PRO A 257 -3.39 6.71 -30.80
C PRO A 257 -3.65 5.87 -29.54
N CYS A 258 -3.10 6.29 -28.39
CA CYS A 258 -3.25 5.56 -27.13
C CYS A 258 -3.07 6.49 -25.92
N ILE A 259 -3.46 5.98 -24.74
CA ILE A 259 -3.23 6.64 -23.46
C ILE A 259 -2.24 5.83 -22.64
N VAL A 260 -1.21 6.51 -22.10
CA VAL A 260 -0.29 5.96 -21.10
C VAL A 260 -0.67 6.53 -19.74
N PHE A 261 -0.95 5.67 -18.80
CA PHE A 261 -1.30 6.06 -17.43
C PHE A 261 -0.24 5.59 -16.44
N ILE A 262 0.25 6.54 -15.65
CA ILE A 262 1.22 6.29 -14.58
C ILE A 262 0.55 6.63 -13.25
N ASP A 263 0.21 5.61 -12.49
CA ASP A 263 -0.35 5.80 -11.15
C ASP A 263 0.78 6.04 -10.13
N GLU A 264 0.49 6.79 -9.07
CA GLU A 264 1.47 7.09 -8.01
C GLU A 264 2.79 7.64 -8.57
N ILE A 265 2.71 8.63 -9.47
CA ILE A 265 3.89 9.22 -10.14
C ILE A 265 4.92 9.77 -9.14
N ASP A 266 4.50 10.15 -7.94
CA ASP A 266 5.34 10.62 -6.85
C ASP A 266 6.34 9.56 -6.37
N ALA A 267 6.14 8.27 -6.65
CA ALA A 267 7.12 7.23 -6.34
C ALA A 267 8.46 7.44 -7.08
N ILE A 268 8.42 7.98 -8.31
CA ILE A 268 9.61 8.28 -9.13
C ILE A 268 9.89 9.77 -9.28
N GLY A 269 8.86 10.60 -9.13
CA GLY A 269 8.89 12.04 -9.39
C GLY A 269 9.19 12.93 -8.19
N GLN A 270 9.75 12.42 -7.11
CA GLN A 270 9.97 13.16 -5.87
C GLN A 270 11.05 14.24 -6.00
N LYS A 271 10.84 15.40 -5.34
CA LYS A 271 11.84 16.48 -5.23
C LYS A 271 13.17 15.97 -4.69
N ARG A 272 14.25 16.54 -5.21
CA ARG A 272 15.61 16.27 -4.74
C ARG A 272 15.80 16.83 -3.32
N ASN A 273 15.94 15.97 -2.33
CA ASN A 273 16.33 16.39 -0.99
C ASN A 273 17.86 16.40 -0.89
N ALA A 274 18.44 17.56 -0.69
CA ALA A 274 19.90 17.77 -0.60
C ALA A 274 20.58 17.10 0.63
N GLY A 275 19.85 16.32 1.45
CA GLY A 275 20.36 15.78 2.72
C GLY A 275 20.20 14.26 2.91
N SER A 276 19.68 13.50 1.96
CA SER A 276 19.45 12.06 2.17
C SER A 276 20.56 11.22 1.54
N GLY A 277 21.27 10.49 2.42
CA GLY A 277 22.51 9.77 2.12
C GLY A 277 22.43 8.68 1.05
N MET A 278 23.62 8.42 0.55
CA MET A 278 24.10 7.48 -0.46
C MET A 278 23.23 6.24 -0.75
N GLY A 279 22.86 6.07 -2.03
CA GLY A 279 22.63 4.77 -2.66
C GLY A 279 21.24 4.47 -3.19
N GLY A 280 20.15 5.13 -2.74
CA GLY A 280 18.77 4.83 -3.21
C GLY A 280 18.17 5.90 -4.13
N ASN A 281 18.80 7.05 -4.27
CA ASN A 281 18.28 8.17 -5.06
C ASN A 281 18.71 8.12 -6.55
N ASP A 282 19.86 7.52 -6.86
CA ASP A 282 20.43 7.53 -8.21
C ASP A 282 19.54 6.80 -9.23
N GLU A 283 18.92 5.69 -8.84
CA GLU A 283 18.04 4.92 -9.71
C GLU A 283 16.72 5.65 -10.00
N ARG A 284 16.11 6.24 -8.97
CA ARG A 284 14.89 7.05 -9.14
C ARG A 284 15.15 8.27 -10.00
N GLU A 285 16.27 8.96 -9.77
CA GLU A 285 16.66 10.14 -10.56
C GLU A 285 16.93 9.77 -12.02
N GLN A 286 17.60 8.66 -12.27
CA GLN A 286 17.84 8.16 -13.63
C GLN A 286 16.52 7.80 -14.33
N THR A 287 15.59 7.18 -13.61
CA THR A 287 14.26 6.83 -14.13
C THR A 287 13.43 8.07 -14.42
N LEU A 288 13.44 9.06 -13.50
CA LEU A 288 12.79 10.35 -13.72
C LEU A 288 13.36 11.07 -14.95
N ASN A 289 14.69 11.18 -15.06
CA ASN A 289 15.34 11.83 -16.19
C ASN A 289 14.99 11.13 -17.51
N GLN A 290 14.88 9.79 -17.51
CA GLN A 290 14.44 9.05 -18.69
C GLN A 290 12.98 9.36 -19.03
N LEU A 291 12.08 9.42 -18.03
CA LEU A 291 10.69 9.81 -18.25
C LEU A 291 10.58 11.20 -18.86
N LEU A 292 11.31 12.18 -18.31
CA LEU A 292 11.36 13.54 -18.85
C LEU A 292 11.86 13.57 -20.30
N THR A 293 12.89 12.78 -20.60
CA THR A 293 13.45 12.67 -21.96
C THR A 293 12.44 12.08 -22.94
N GLU A 294 11.72 11.03 -22.54
CA GLU A 294 10.69 10.44 -23.39
C GLU A 294 9.53 11.43 -23.61
N MET A 295 9.09 12.16 -22.59
CA MET A 295 8.04 13.18 -22.71
C MET A 295 8.46 14.35 -23.62
N ASP A 296 9.70 14.82 -23.52
CA ASP A 296 10.23 15.90 -24.37
C ASP A 296 10.37 15.44 -25.82
N GLY A 297 10.72 14.17 -26.03
CA GLY A 297 10.86 13.53 -27.36
C GLY A 297 9.53 13.21 -28.08
N PHE A 298 8.37 13.55 -27.49
CA PHE A 298 7.08 13.43 -28.16
C PHE A 298 6.77 14.71 -28.95
N GLU A 299 6.53 14.56 -30.25
CA GLU A 299 5.86 15.57 -31.03
C GLU A 299 4.36 15.54 -30.75
N SER A 300 3.72 16.69 -30.67
CA SER A 300 2.30 16.85 -30.31
C SER A 300 1.32 16.09 -31.24
N ASN A 301 1.80 15.62 -32.39
CA ASN A 301 0.98 14.98 -33.42
C ASN A 301 0.96 13.43 -33.35
N ASN A 302 1.68 12.82 -32.41
CA ASN A 302 1.83 11.35 -32.38
C ASN A 302 0.61 10.62 -31.77
N GLY A 303 -0.43 11.31 -31.30
CA GLY A 303 -1.64 10.68 -30.75
C GLY A 303 -1.44 9.92 -29.43
N VAL A 304 -0.31 10.10 -28.74
CA VAL A 304 -0.06 9.54 -27.42
C VAL A 304 -0.28 10.60 -26.36
N ILE A 305 -1.19 10.33 -25.42
CA ILE A 305 -1.46 11.20 -24.27
C ILE A 305 -1.00 10.49 -23.00
N ILE A 306 -0.31 11.23 -22.13
CA ILE A 306 0.17 10.72 -20.86
C ILE A 306 -0.75 11.23 -19.76
N LEU A 307 -1.38 10.33 -19.03
CA LEU A 307 -2.09 10.66 -17.80
C LEU A 307 -1.22 10.19 -16.62
N ALA A 308 -1.12 10.98 -15.57
CA ALA A 308 -0.51 10.54 -14.33
C ALA A 308 -1.43 10.86 -13.15
N ALA A 309 -1.30 10.10 -12.07
CA ALA A 309 -2.04 10.36 -10.84
C ALA A 309 -1.09 10.47 -9.64
N THR A 310 -1.41 11.37 -8.73
CA THR A 310 -0.71 11.52 -7.45
C THR A 310 -1.66 11.99 -6.35
N ASN A 311 -1.37 11.58 -5.12
CA ASN A 311 -2.00 12.11 -3.92
C ASN A 311 -1.14 13.23 -3.27
N ARG A 312 0.09 13.46 -3.79
CA ARG A 312 1.09 14.38 -3.21
C ARG A 312 1.71 15.28 -4.28
N PRO A 313 0.93 16.18 -4.89
CA PRO A 313 1.43 17.03 -5.96
C PRO A 313 2.58 17.94 -5.52
N GLU A 314 2.62 18.32 -4.23
CA GLU A 314 3.65 19.14 -3.62
C GLU A 314 5.02 18.45 -3.54
N ASN A 315 5.07 17.13 -3.54
CA ASN A 315 6.31 16.35 -3.50
C ASN A 315 6.93 16.16 -4.88
N LEU A 316 6.21 16.49 -5.96
CA LEU A 316 6.70 16.30 -7.31
C LEU A 316 7.82 17.28 -7.68
N ASP A 317 8.82 16.78 -8.41
CA ASP A 317 9.87 17.61 -8.99
C ASP A 317 9.23 18.63 -9.94
N PRO A 318 9.55 19.94 -9.81
CA PRO A 318 9.02 20.99 -10.68
C PRO A 318 9.28 20.75 -12.17
N ALA A 319 10.29 19.96 -12.51
CA ALA A 319 10.58 19.60 -13.89
C ALA A 319 9.45 18.80 -14.55
N LEU A 320 8.69 17.99 -13.78
CA LEU A 320 7.54 17.25 -14.29
C LEU A 320 6.36 18.15 -14.70
N THR A 321 6.20 19.27 -14.00
CA THR A 321 5.04 20.17 -14.19
C THR A 321 5.34 21.38 -15.07
N ARG A 322 6.48 21.37 -15.78
CA ARG A 322 6.81 22.41 -16.76
C ARG A 322 5.98 22.27 -18.05
N PRO A 323 5.70 23.39 -18.76
CA PRO A 323 5.03 23.35 -20.05
C PRO A 323 5.67 22.33 -21.02
N GLY A 324 4.84 21.57 -21.71
CA GLY A 324 5.27 20.50 -22.61
C GLY A 324 5.44 19.13 -21.94
N ARG A 325 5.14 19.01 -20.64
CA ARG A 325 5.14 17.75 -19.86
C ARG A 325 3.76 17.57 -19.21
N PHE A 326 3.65 17.52 -17.86
CA PHE A 326 2.37 17.54 -17.17
C PHE A 326 1.93 19.00 -16.96
N ASP A 327 1.52 19.63 -18.02
CA ASP A 327 1.17 21.05 -18.05
C ASP A 327 -0.30 21.33 -17.70
N ARG A 328 -1.15 20.30 -17.75
CA ARG A 328 -2.54 20.39 -17.28
C ARG A 328 -2.70 19.61 -15.96
N ARG A 329 -3.23 20.29 -14.94
CA ARG A 329 -3.61 19.66 -13.68
C ARG A 329 -5.13 19.57 -13.61
N VAL A 330 -5.65 18.38 -13.28
CA VAL A 330 -7.07 18.14 -13.09
C VAL A 330 -7.25 17.70 -11.64
N PRO A 331 -7.85 18.54 -10.78
CA PRO A 331 -8.20 18.15 -9.43
C PRO A 331 -9.30 17.09 -9.46
N VAL A 332 -9.17 16.06 -8.64
CA VAL A 332 -10.15 15.00 -8.39
C VAL A 332 -10.38 14.98 -6.89
N GLU A 333 -11.35 15.75 -6.44
CA GLU A 333 -11.57 16.08 -5.02
C GLU A 333 -12.47 15.03 -4.36
N LEU A 334 -12.74 15.20 -3.05
CA LEU A 334 -13.78 14.41 -2.41
C LEU A 334 -15.13 14.80 -2.98
N PRO A 335 -16.04 13.82 -3.20
CA PRO A 335 -17.34 14.11 -3.82
C PRO A 335 -18.21 15.00 -2.90
N ASP A 336 -18.90 15.97 -3.50
CA ASP A 336 -19.95 16.74 -2.87
C ASP A 336 -21.18 15.87 -2.56
N LEU A 337 -22.21 16.44 -1.96
CA LEU A 337 -23.42 15.70 -1.58
C LEU A 337 -24.08 15.00 -2.78
N ALA A 338 -24.19 15.69 -3.91
CA ALA A 338 -24.79 15.13 -5.12
C ALA A 338 -23.94 14.02 -5.73
N GLY A 339 -22.61 14.21 -5.74
CA GLY A 339 -21.64 13.21 -6.16
C GLY A 339 -21.66 11.97 -5.27
N ARG A 340 -21.72 12.13 -3.93
CA ARG A 340 -21.83 11.01 -3.00
C ARG A 340 -23.11 10.20 -3.26
N GLU A 341 -24.24 10.87 -3.42
CA GLU A 341 -25.51 10.22 -3.72
C GLU A 341 -25.44 9.45 -5.05
N ALA A 342 -24.86 10.06 -6.09
CA ALA A 342 -24.69 9.43 -7.40
C ALA A 342 -23.76 8.21 -7.33
N ILE A 343 -22.64 8.29 -6.59
CA ILE A 343 -21.72 7.18 -6.38
C ILE A 343 -22.39 6.03 -5.66
N LEU A 344 -23.12 6.30 -4.57
CA LEU A 344 -23.88 5.29 -3.83
C LEU A 344 -24.88 4.58 -4.75
N LYS A 345 -25.65 5.31 -5.57
CA LYS A 345 -26.59 4.74 -6.54
C LYS A 345 -25.91 3.85 -7.59
N VAL A 346 -24.74 4.25 -8.10
CA VAL A 346 -23.94 3.44 -9.06
C VAL A 346 -23.53 2.12 -8.43
N HIS A 347 -23.01 2.15 -7.21
CA HIS A 347 -22.59 0.93 -6.51
C HIS A 347 -23.77 0.07 -6.06
N ALA A 348 -24.91 0.70 -5.70
CA ALA A 348 -26.14 0.01 -5.31
C ALA A 348 -26.78 -0.79 -6.45
N ARG A 349 -26.55 -0.45 -7.72
CA ARG A 349 -27.01 -1.26 -8.88
C ARG A 349 -26.50 -2.70 -8.87
N LYS A 350 -25.42 -2.97 -8.15
CA LYS A 350 -24.79 -4.31 -8.06
C LYS A 350 -25.39 -5.20 -6.97
N ILE A 351 -26.22 -4.65 -6.11
CA ILE A 351 -26.84 -5.33 -4.97
C ILE A 351 -28.36 -5.19 -5.02
N LYS A 352 -29.07 -6.01 -4.25
CA LYS A 352 -30.51 -5.89 -4.09
C LYS A 352 -30.79 -4.98 -2.88
N THR A 353 -31.34 -3.82 -3.14
CA THR A 353 -31.78 -2.87 -2.11
C THR A 353 -33.29 -2.93 -1.94
N ASP A 354 -33.77 -2.62 -0.74
CA ASP A 354 -35.18 -2.32 -0.50
C ASP A 354 -35.57 -1.07 -1.28
N GLY A 355 -36.86 -1.02 -1.74
CA GLY A 355 -37.33 0.10 -2.52
C GLY A 355 -37.40 1.44 -1.79
N ASP A 356 -37.39 1.40 -0.45
CA ASP A 356 -37.53 2.55 0.44
C ASP A 356 -36.16 3.15 0.91
N VAL A 357 -35.03 2.78 0.29
CA VAL A 357 -33.71 3.33 0.66
C VAL A 357 -33.57 4.78 0.19
N ASP A 358 -33.39 5.69 1.14
CA ASP A 358 -33.07 7.09 0.91
C ASP A 358 -31.55 7.33 0.80
N PHE A 359 -31.04 7.27 -0.44
CA PHE A 359 -29.63 7.53 -0.73
C PHE A 359 -29.19 8.97 -0.44
N HIS A 360 -30.12 9.93 -0.41
CA HIS A 360 -29.80 11.32 -0.06
C HIS A 360 -29.40 11.42 1.41
N THR A 361 -30.19 10.84 2.31
CA THR A 361 -29.86 10.77 3.75
C THR A 361 -28.55 10.02 3.99
N ILE A 362 -28.33 8.89 3.30
CA ILE A 362 -27.06 8.14 3.39
C ILE A 362 -25.87 8.98 2.93
N ALA A 363 -26.01 9.73 1.83
CA ALA A 363 -24.96 10.62 1.30
C ALA A 363 -24.63 11.78 2.27
N ARG A 364 -25.64 12.33 2.96
CA ARG A 364 -25.43 13.33 4.02
C ARG A 364 -24.64 12.76 5.20
N MET A 365 -25.01 11.57 5.68
CA MET A 365 -24.31 10.89 6.79
C MET A 365 -22.87 10.53 6.44
N ALA A 366 -22.58 10.27 5.16
CA ALA A 366 -21.25 9.93 4.65
C ALA A 366 -20.44 11.17 4.21
N ALA A 367 -20.66 12.34 4.83
CA ALA A 367 -19.91 13.56 4.51
C ALA A 367 -18.40 13.35 4.70
N GLY A 368 -17.60 13.85 3.74
CA GLY A 368 -16.14 13.75 3.77
C GLY A 368 -15.56 12.38 3.39
N THR A 369 -16.39 11.42 2.98
CA THR A 369 -15.92 10.12 2.50
C THR A 369 -15.53 10.15 1.02
N SER A 370 -14.53 9.36 0.68
CA SER A 370 -14.09 9.14 -0.70
C SER A 370 -15.00 8.16 -1.45
N GLY A 371 -14.91 8.14 -2.78
CA GLY A 371 -15.65 7.18 -3.61
C GLY A 371 -15.37 5.71 -3.26
N ALA A 372 -14.16 5.40 -2.84
CA ALA A 372 -13.79 4.04 -2.40
C ALA A 372 -14.45 3.66 -1.07
N GLU A 373 -14.55 4.60 -0.12
CA GLU A 373 -15.25 4.40 1.14
C GLU A 373 -16.75 4.24 0.92
N LEU A 374 -17.35 5.03 0.02
CA LEU A 374 -18.76 4.89 -0.36
C LEU A 374 -19.06 3.52 -1.00
N ALA A 375 -18.17 3.02 -1.86
CA ALA A 375 -18.26 1.67 -2.40
C ALA A 375 -18.19 0.61 -1.31
N ASN A 376 -17.31 0.82 -0.31
CA ASN A 376 -17.17 -0.08 0.83
C ASN A 376 -18.41 -0.07 1.74
N ILE A 377 -19.03 1.10 1.96
CA ILE A 377 -20.32 1.21 2.69
C ILE A 377 -21.38 0.31 2.06
N ILE A 378 -21.54 0.37 0.74
CA ILE A 378 -22.50 -0.47 0.01
C ILE A 378 -22.18 -1.96 0.17
N ASN A 379 -20.90 -2.33 0.09
CA ASN A 379 -20.47 -3.72 0.24
C ASN A 379 -20.68 -4.23 1.67
N GLU A 380 -20.33 -3.43 2.71
CA GLU A 380 -20.57 -3.79 4.11
C GLU A 380 -22.07 -3.94 4.42
N ALA A 381 -22.92 -3.09 3.85
CA ALA A 381 -24.37 -3.20 3.98
C ALA A 381 -24.89 -4.52 3.40
N ALA A 382 -24.38 -4.93 2.23
CA ALA A 382 -24.74 -6.21 1.64
C ALA A 382 -24.26 -7.40 2.51
N LEU A 383 -23.03 -7.34 3.03
CA LEU A 383 -22.51 -8.36 3.96
C LEU A 383 -23.32 -8.42 5.26
N ARG A 384 -23.77 -7.27 5.77
CA ARG A 384 -24.62 -7.20 6.96
C ARG A 384 -25.99 -7.85 6.71
N ALA A 385 -26.63 -7.57 5.58
CA ALA A 385 -27.89 -8.20 5.21
C ALA A 385 -27.78 -9.75 5.18
N VAL A 386 -26.69 -10.27 4.58
CA VAL A 386 -26.41 -11.72 4.54
C VAL A 386 -26.21 -12.29 5.94
N ARG A 387 -25.41 -11.62 6.81
CA ARG A 387 -25.23 -12.04 8.22
C ARG A 387 -26.54 -12.09 9.00
N ALA A 388 -27.50 -11.23 8.64
CA ALA A 388 -28.84 -11.21 9.24
C ALA A 388 -29.84 -12.17 8.55
N GLY A 389 -29.37 -13.04 7.63
CA GLY A 389 -30.22 -14.00 6.91
C GLY A 389 -31.13 -13.38 5.87
N ARG A 390 -30.91 -12.13 5.48
CA ARG A 390 -31.70 -11.40 4.47
C ARG A 390 -31.02 -11.40 3.11
N THR A 391 -31.80 -11.24 2.06
CA THR A 391 -31.33 -11.16 0.66
C THR A 391 -31.41 -9.74 0.09
N VAL A 392 -31.88 -8.79 0.89
CA VAL A 392 -32.12 -7.40 0.50
C VAL A 392 -31.51 -6.50 1.56
N VAL A 393 -30.85 -5.44 1.10
CA VAL A 393 -30.22 -4.41 1.95
C VAL A 393 -31.25 -3.35 2.31
N THR A 394 -31.37 -3.02 3.58
CA THR A 394 -32.28 -2.01 4.12
C THR A 394 -31.53 -0.71 4.44
N GLN A 395 -32.29 0.37 4.69
CA GLN A 395 -31.79 1.66 5.16
C GLN A 395 -30.87 1.49 6.39
N ALA A 396 -31.32 0.73 7.40
CA ALA A 396 -30.57 0.49 8.63
C ALA A 396 -29.24 -0.26 8.42
N ASP A 397 -29.14 -1.08 7.35
CA ASP A 397 -27.88 -1.72 7.02
C ASP A 397 -26.85 -0.72 6.50
N LEU A 398 -27.30 0.24 5.69
CA LEU A 398 -26.46 1.29 5.14
C LEU A 398 -26.00 2.26 6.23
N GLU A 399 -26.90 2.69 7.10
CA GLU A 399 -26.57 3.57 8.23
C GLU A 399 -25.52 2.95 9.16
N GLU A 400 -25.70 1.71 9.57
CA GLU A 400 -24.70 1.02 10.39
C GLU A 400 -23.38 0.78 9.62
N SER A 401 -23.44 0.58 8.30
CA SER A 401 -22.23 0.39 7.50
C SER A 401 -21.42 1.68 7.35
N ILE A 402 -22.05 2.85 7.36
CA ILE A 402 -21.36 4.14 7.47
C ILE A 402 -20.56 4.16 8.77
N GLU A 403 -21.20 3.81 9.88
CA GLU A 403 -20.55 3.79 11.19
C GLU A 403 -19.39 2.79 11.24
N VAL A 404 -19.56 1.62 10.60
CA VAL A 404 -18.49 0.62 10.50
C VAL A 404 -17.29 1.16 9.71
N VAL A 405 -17.52 1.87 8.62
CA VAL A 405 -16.45 2.41 7.78
C VAL A 405 -15.74 3.58 8.47
N ILE A 406 -16.48 4.46 9.14
CA ILE A 406 -15.92 5.66 9.81
C ILE A 406 -15.33 5.31 11.18
N ALA A 407 -16.07 4.58 12.03
CA ALA A 407 -15.76 4.33 13.44
C ALA A 407 -15.34 2.88 13.75
N GLY A 408 -15.39 1.99 12.77
CA GLY A 408 -15.07 0.56 12.94
C GLY A 408 -16.23 -0.27 13.49
N TYR A 409 -16.01 -1.59 13.58
CA TYR A 409 -17.02 -2.54 14.07
C TYR A 409 -17.33 -2.36 15.55
N GLN A 410 -18.55 -2.71 15.95
CA GLN A 410 -18.93 -2.81 17.36
C GLN A 410 -18.12 -3.90 18.08
N LYS A 411 -17.53 -3.57 19.21
CA LYS A 411 -16.81 -4.55 20.06
C LYS A 411 -17.81 -5.40 20.85
N LYS A 412 -17.95 -6.66 20.49
CA LYS A 412 -18.85 -7.59 21.21
C LYS A 412 -18.36 -7.99 22.61
N ASN A 413 -17.06 -7.90 22.88
CA ASN A 413 -16.41 -8.38 24.09
C ASN A 413 -15.91 -7.25 25.00
N ALA A 414 -16.22 -5.99 24.72
CA ALA A 414 -15.86 -4.89 25.60
C ALA A 414 -16.93 -4.76 26.68
N ILE A 415 -16.66 -5.31 27.86
CA ILE A 415 -17.52 -5.13 29.04
C ILE A 415 -17.01 -3.86 29.73
N LEU A 416 -17.73 -2.74 29.52
CA LEU A 416 -17.56 -1.56 30.36
C LEU A 416 -18.15 -1.84 31.73
N SER A 417 -17.46 -1.43 32.77
CA SER A 417 -18.07 -1.42 34.11
C SER A 417 -19.23 -0.43 34.13
N ASP A 418 -20.19 -0.61 35.04
CA ASP A 418 -21.33 0.29 35.18
C ASP A 418 -20.91 1.74 35.41
N GLN A 419 -19.80 1.95 36.12
CA GLN A 419 -19.22 3.26 36.33
C GLN A 419 -18.68 3.86 35.05
N GLU A 420 -17.90 3.11 34.25
CA GLU A 420 -17.39 3.57 32.96
C GLU A 420 -18.53 3.85 31.97
N LYS A 421 -19.53 2.96 31.90
CA LYS A 421 -20.70 3.14 31.05
C LYS A 421 -21.44 4.44 31.38
N ARG A 422 -21.56 4.77 32.68
CA ARG A 422 -22.12 6.04 33.13
C ARG A 422 -21.28 7.23 32.68
N VAL A 423 -19.97 7.17 32.91
CA VAL A 423 -19.08 8.26 32.51
C VAL A 423 -19.16 8.53 31.00
N VAL A 424 -19.13 7.45 30.18
CA VAL A 424 -19.26 7.58 28.72
C VAL A 424 -20.62 8.17 28.34
N ALA A 425 -21.72 7.76 28.97
CA ALA A 425 -23.05 8.31 28.69
C ALA A 425 -23.12 9.81 28.95
N TYR A 426 -22.56 10.29 30.06
CA TYR A 426 -22.50 11.72 30.34
C TYR A 426 -21.56 12.46 29.40
N HIS A 427 -20.45 11.86 29.01
CA HIS A 427 -19.50 12.40 28.05
C HIS A 427 -20.18 12.65 26.69
N GLU A 428 -20.83 11.64 26.12
CA GLU A 428 -21.49 11.75 24.82
C GLU A 428 -22.69 12.72 24.84
N ILE A 429 -23.48 12.69 25.90
CA ILE A 429 -24.56 13.69 26.08
C ILE A 429 -23.99 15.08 26.28
N GLY A 430 -22.81 15.21 26.90
CA GLY A 430 -22.11 16.49 27.03
C GLY A 430 -21.85 17.13 25.67
N HIS A 431 -21.32 16.37 24.72
CA HIS A 431 -21.13 16.82 23.34
C HIS A 431 -22.47 17.20 22.67
N ALA A 432 -23.43 16.31 22.74
CA ALA A 432 -24.74 16.50 22.09
C ALA A 432 -25.51 17.71 22.67
N LEU A 433 -25.48 17.89 23.99
CA LEU A 433 -26.21 18.97 24.65
C LEU A 433 -25.58 20.33 24.38
N VAL A 434 -24.24 20.42 24.45
CA VAL A 434 -23.52 21.66 24.09
C VAL A 434 -23.79 22.02 22.63
N ALA A 435 -23.79 21.05 21.72
CA ALA A 435 -24.12 21.30 20.32
C ALA A 435 -25.57 21.81 20.14
N ALA A 436 -26.54 21.15 20.76
CA ALA A 436 -27.96 21.49 20.62
C ALA A 436 -28.35 22.85 21.24
N LEU A 437 -27.62 23.32 22.24
CA LEU A 437 -27.86 24.58 22.90
C LEU A 437 -27.19 25.79 22.22
N GLN A 438 -26.28 25.54 21.30
CA GLN A 438 -25.57 26.59 20.55
C GLN A 438 -26.29 26.93 19.26
N THR A 439 -26.07 28.16 18.77
CA THR A 439 -26.46 28.57 17.41
C THR A 439 -25.50 28.00 16.39
N SER A 440 -25.96 27.72 15.17
CA SER A 440 -25.13 27.33 14.03
C SER A 440 -24.28 26.05 14.25
N SER A 441 -24.75 25.13 15.09
CA SER A 441 -24.16 23.79 15.24
C SER A 441 -24.89 22.78 14.37
N ALA A 442 -24.14 21.79 13.86
CA ALA A 442 -24.71 20.69 13.11
C ALA A 442 -25.70 19.87 13.96
N PRO A 443 -26.85 19.45 13.41
CA PRO A 443 -27.81 18.63 14.14
C PRO A 443 -27.22 17.31 14.60
N VAL A 444 -27.60 16.88 15.80
CA VAL A 444 -27.26 15.57 16.32
C VAL A 444 -28.11 14.52 15.61
N GLN A 445 -27.47 13.54 14.97
CA GLN A 445 -28.13 12.46 14.25
C GLN A 445 -28.27 11.20 15.10
N LYS A 446 -27.21 10.85 15.85
CA LYS A 446 -27.17 9.63 16.66
C LYS A 446 -26.17 9.80 17.81
N ILE A 447 -26.46 9.20 18.95
CA ILE A 447 -25.58 9.13 20.09
C ILE A 447 -25.51 7.68 20.55
N THR A 448 -24.32 7.13 20.78
CA THR A 448 -24.14 5.75 21.22
C THR A 448 -22.99 5.62 22.21
N ILE A 449 -23.13 4.71 23.16
CA ILE A 449 -22.09 4.32 24.13
C ILE A 449 -21.58 2.90 23.86
N ILE A 450 -21.84 2.35 22.68
CA ILE A 450 -21.34 1.02 22.29
C ILE A 450 -19.91 1.17 21.76
N PRO A 451 -18.92 0.52 22.41
CA PRO A 451 -17.52 0.64 22.02
C PRO A 451 -17.25 0.12 20.60
N ARG A 452 -16.36 0.84 19.88
CA ARG A 452 -15.95 0.50 18.51
C ARG A 452 -14.49 0.03 18.44
N THR A 453 -14.13 -0.64 17.34
CA THR A 453 -12.77 -1.18 17.14
C THR A 453 -11.73 -0.08 16.90
N SER A 454 -12.12 1.13 16.51
CA SER A 454 -11.25 2.31 16.45
C SER A 454 -10.69 2.77 17.80
N GLY A 455 -11.24 2.25 18.90
CA GLY A 455 -10.87 2.64 20.27
C GLY A 455 -11.85 3.60 20.93
N ALA A 456 -12.82 4.14 20.20
CA ALA A 456 -13.89 4.95 20.76
C ALA A 456 -14.78 4.12 21.69
N LEU A 457 -15.08 4.64 22.88
CA LEU A 457 -15.98 4.01 23.85
C LEU A 457 -17.44 4.39 23.61
N GLY A 458 -17.67 5.50 22.95
CA GLY A 458 -18.93 6.02 22.46
C GLY A 458 -18.66 7.00 21.33
N TYR A 459 -19.70 7.57 20.73
CA TYR A 459 -19.58 8.72 19.84
C TYR A 459 -20.93 9.42 19.65
N THR A 460 -20.83 10.70 19.38
CA THR A 460 -21.94 11.56 19.01
C THR A 460 -21.80 11.96 17.54
N MET A 461 -22.72 11.46 16.69
CA MET A 461 -22.73 11.79 15.27
C MET A 461 -23.52 13.07 15.02
N GLN A 462 -22.85 14.04 14.44
CA GLN A 462 -23.44 15.29 13.97
C GLN A 462 -23.36 15.32 12.44
N VAL A 463 -24.45 15.67 11.76
CA VAL A 463 -24.53 15.70 10.31
C VAL A 463 -25.00 17.07 9.86
N GLU A 464 -24.19 17.76 9.06
CA GLU A 464 -24.58 19.04 8.47
C GLU A 464 -25.78 18.89 7.54
N THR A 465 -26.65 19.90 7.51
CA THR A 465 -27.83 19.91 6.63
C THR A 465 -27.46 20.15 5.16
N ALA A 466 -26.34 20.82 4.91
CA ALA A 466 -25.78 21.07 3.58
C ALA A 466 -24.26 21.19 3.67
N ASP A 467 -23.57 20.94 2.54
CA ASP A 467 -22.12 21.14 2.46
C ASP A 467 -21.83 22.66 2.61
N LYS A 468 -21.10 23.03 3.67
CA LYS A 468 -20.69 24.41 3.92
C LYS A 468 -19.23 24.61 3.50
N ASN A 469 -19.00 25.55 2.60
CA ASN A 469 -17.66 25.91 2.14
C ASN A 469 -16.99 26.99 2.98
N LEU A 470 -17.76 27.79 3.74
CA LEU A 470 -17.25 28.88 4.58
C LEU A 470 -17.77 28.71 6.00
N LEU A 471 -16.86 28.78 6.96
CA LEU A 471 -17.16 28.76 8.39
C LEU A 471 -16.79 30.10 9.01
N THR A 472 -17.66 30.65 9.84
CA THR A 472 -17.41 31.86 10.59
C THR A 472 -16.57 31.59 11.84
N LYS A 473 -15.97 32.64 12.43
CA LYS A 473 -15.24 32.55 13.70
C LYS A 473 -16.12 31.94 14.80
N GLU A 474 -17.39 32.38 14.88
CA GLU A 474 -18.34 31.89 15.88
C GLU A 474 -18.65 30.38 15.69
N GLU A 475 -18.84 29.93 14.47
CA GLU A 475 -19.09 28.50 14.19
C GLU A 475 -17.90 27.61 14.58
N LEU A 476 -16.67 28.07 14.32
CA LEU A 476 -15.46 27.36 14.73
C LEU A 476 -15.27 27.36 16.27
N GLU A 477 -15.56 28.47 16.94
CA GLU A 477 -15.57 28.55 18.39
C GLU A 477 -16.62 27.63 19.00
N ASN A 478 -17.83 27.59 18.43
CA ASN A 478 -18.90 26.68 18.84
C ASN A 478 -18.51 25.22 18.66
N LYS A 479 -17.80 24.90 17.57
CA LYS A 479 -17.28 23.56 17.32
C LYS A 479 -16.24 23.16 18.36
N ILE A 480 -15.35 24.08 18.77
CA ILE A 480 -14.39 23.84 19.88
C ILE A 480 -15.14 23.61 21.19
N ALA A 481 -16.18 24.43 21.49
CA ALA A 481 -16.99 24.24 22.69
C ALA A 481 -17.67 22.86 22.68
N THR A 482 -18.24 22.43 21.55
CA THR A 482 -18.83 21.08 21.38
C THR A 482 -17.79 19.99 21.64
N LEU A 483 -16.59 20.07 21.07
CA LEU A 483 -15.51 19.11 21.29
C LEU A 483 -15.08 19.03 22.77
N THR A 484 -15.15 20.13 23.51
CA THR A 484 -14.82 20.13 24.93
C THR A 484 -15.99 19.71 25.82
N GLY A 485 -17.21 19.55 25.28
CA GLY A 485 -18.45 19.25 25.99
C GLY A 485 -18.43 17.94 26.78
N GLY A 486 -17.84 16.86 26.22
CA GLY A 486 -17.73 15.58 26.91
C GLY A 486 -16.93 15.70 28.21
N ARG A 487 -15.73 16.32 28.14
CA ARG A 487 -14.90 16.55 29.31
C ARG A 487 -15.57 17.51 30.32
N ALA A 488 -16.23 18.56 29.85
CA ALA A 488 -16.95 19.47 30.71
C ALA A 488 -18.09 18.75 31.46
N ALA A 489 -18.78 17.79 30.82
CA ALA A 489 -19.79 16.98 31.50
C ALA A 489 -19.19 16.09 32.60
N GLU A 490 -18.03 15.44 32.35
CA GLU A 490 -17.32 14.68 33.40
C GLU A 490 -16.96 15.54 34.60
N GLU A 491 -16.43 16.73 34.39
CA GLU A 491 -16.08 17.69 35.45
C GLU A 491 -17.29 18.15 36.27
N VAL A 492 -18.37 18.52 35.58
CA VAL A 492 -19.60 19.02 36.23
C VAL A 492 -20.31 17.93 37.02
N VAL A 493 -20.28 16.71 36.55
CA VAL A 493 -21.06 15.58 37.14
C VAL A 493 -20.28 14.83 38.19
N PHE A 494 -19.05 14.47 37.89
CA PHE A 494 -18.24 13.55 38.70
C PHE A 494 -17.11 14.28 39.44
N GLY A 495 -16.81 15.54 39.11
CA GLY A 495 -15.64 16.25 39.65
C GLY A 495 -14.30 15.61 39.28
N GLN A 496 -14.29 14.70 38.28
CA GLN A 496 -13.13 13.95 37.82
C GLN A 496 -13.02 14.07 36.31
N ILE A 497 -11.84 13.79 35.79
CA ILE A 497 -11.54 13.83 34.37
C ILE A 497 -10.95 12.50 33.97
N THR A 498 -11.35 11.99 32.80
CA THR A 498 -10.85 10.73 32.27
C THR A 498 -9.97 10.92 31.04
N THR A 499 -9.35 9.85 30.59
CA THR A 499 -8.57 9.81 29.34
C THR A 499 -9.46 9.75 28.09
N GLY A 500 -10.78 9.60 28.24
CA GLY A 500 -11.74 9.47 27.13
C GLY A 500 -11.71 10.65 26.17
N ALA A 501 -11.50 11.86 26.68
CA ALA A 501 -11.46 13.10 25.89
C ALA A 501 -10.17 13.31 25.05
N SER A 502 -9.27 12.32 24.94
CA SER A 502 -7.97 12.50 24.28
C SER A 502 -8.10 12.98 22.83
N ASN A 503 -8.97 12.35 22.04
CA ASN A 503 -9.20 12.72 20.64
C ASN A 503 -9.86 14.11 20.51
N ASP A 504 -10.80 14.43 21.39
CA ASP A 504 -11.50 15.72 21.37
C ASP A 504 -10.54 16.87 21.68
N ILE A 505 -9.63 16.67 22.64
CA ILE A 505 -8.58 17.62 22.98
C ILE A 505 -7.66 17.85 21.78
N GLU A 506 -7.27 16.79 21.09
CA GLU A 506 -6.43 16.89 19.90
C GLU A 506 -7.13 17.67 18.79
N GLN A 507 -8.39 17.37 18.50
CA GLN A 507 -9.18 18.06 17.47
C GLN A 507 -9.46 19.51 17.82
N ALA A 508 -9.85 19.79 19.07
CA ALA A 508 -10.04 21.15 19.55
C ALA A 508 -8.76 22.00 19.44
N THR A 509 -7.61 21.41 19.78
CA THR A 509 -6.30 22.07 19.66
C THR A 509 -5.93 22.35 18.21
N LYS A 510 -6.11 21.37 17.30
CA LYS A 510 -5.86 21.55 15.86
C LYS A 510 -6.73 22.66 15.28
N LEU A 511 -8.01 22.69 15.63
CA LEU A 511 -8.94 23.69 15.15
C LEU A 511 -8.60 25.09 15.68
N ALA A 512 -8.34 25.22 16.98
CA ALA A 512 -7.91 26.48 17.60
C ALA A 512 -6.60 27.00 16.99
N ARG A 513 -5.64 26.11 16.73
CA ARG A 513 -4.38 26.47 16.07
C ARG A 513 -4.64 26.99 14.66
N ALA A 514 -5.44 26.28 13.84
CA ALA A 514 -5.77 26.71 12.49
C ALA A 514 -6.48 28.07 12.44
N MET A 515 -7.38 28.35 13.38
CA MET A 515 -8.03 29.67 13.50
C MET A 515 -7.01 30.80 13.66
N ILE A 516 -5.96 30.57 14.43
CA ILE A 516 -4.94 31.59 14.73
C ILE A 516 -3.88 31.66 13.63
N THR A 517 -3.38 30.51 13.15
CA THR A 517 -2.19 30.46 12.27
C THR A 517 -2.53 30.51 10.78
N ARG A 518 -3.75 30.12 10.38
CA ARG A 518 -4.15 29.99 8.96
C ARG A 518 -5.27 30.92 8.56
N TYR A 519 -6.27 31.11 9.42
CA TYR A 519 -7.48 31.84 9.06
C TYR A 519 -7.48 33.31 9.49
N GLY A 520 -6.44 33.75 10.24
CA GLY A 520 -6.36 35.13 10.74
C GLY A 520 -7.51 35.53 11.68
N MET A 521 -8.12 34.55 12.38
CA MET A 521 -9.28 34.78 13.25
C MET A 521 -8.84 35.16 14.68
N ASN A 522 -7.82 36.00 14.80
CA ASN A 522 -7.29 36.48 16.06
C ASN A 522 -6.96 37.97 15.95
N ASP A 523 -7.40 38.76 16.94
CA ASP A 523 -7.29 40.22 16.96
C ASP A 523 -5.83 40.72 17.09
N GLU A 524 -4.89 39.91 17.58
CA GLU A 524 -3.48 40.28 17.73
C GLU A 524 -2.68 40.10 16.44
N PHE A 525 -2.97 39.03 15.66
CA PHE A 525 -2.23 38.71 14.44
C PHE A 525 -2.97 39.10 13.18
N ASP A 526 -4.27 39.35 13.26
CA ASP A 526 -5.15 39.76 12.18
C ASP A 526 -4.93 38.89 10.92
N MET A 527 -4.74 39.47 9.73
CA MET A 527 -4.62 38.78 8.44
C MET A 527 -3.20 38.25 8.16
N VAL A 528 -2.51 37.71 9.16
CA VAL A 528 -1.19 37.09 8.99
C VAL A 528 -1.28 35.58 9.06
N ALA A 529 -0.76 34.89 8.03
CA ALA A 529 -0.63 33.44 8.03
C ALA A 529 0.77 33.01 8.51
N PHE A 530 0.83 32.20 9.54
CA PHE A 530 2.08 31.67 10.12
C PHE A 530 2.33 30.22 9.77
N GLU A 531 1.38 29.58 9.12
CA GLU A 531 1.41 28.15 8.84
C GLU A 531 1.23 27.89 7.35
N THR A 532 2.11 27.03 6.81
CA THR A 532 2.02 26.55 5.44
C THR A 532 1.64 25.07 5.47
N VAL A 533 0.62 24.68 4.70
CA VAL A 533 0.20 23.29 4.56
C VAL A 533 1.08 22.62 3.52
N ASN A 534 1.83 21.60 3.92
CA ASN A 534 2.75 20.90 3.03
C ASN A 534 2.11 19.69 2.33
N ASN A 535 1.04 19.12 2.88
CA ASN A 535 0.33 17.97 2.33
C ASN A 535 -1.17 18.24 2.23
N GLN A 536 -1.61 18.83 1.13
CA GLN A 536 -3.00 19.28 0.96
C GLN A 536 -4.02 18.13 1.06
N TYR A 537 -3.67 16.92 0.56
CA TYR A 537 -4.60 15.79 0.41
C TYR A 537 -4.40 14.63 1.39
N LEU A 538 -3.35 14.64 2.23
CA LEU A 538 -2.97 13.52 3.10
C LEU A 538 -2.90 13.87 4.59
N GLY A 539 -3.74 14.81 5.03
CA GLY A 539 -3.82 15.13 6.46
C GLY A 539 -2.79 16.16 6.95
N GLY A 540 -2.20 16.90 6.01
CA GLY A 540 -1.59 18.20 6.27
C GLY A 540 -0.46 18.22 7.30
N ASP A 541 0.74 17.78 6.93
CA ASP A 541 1.92 18.25 7.65
C ASP A 541 2.03 19.76 7.47
N THR A 542 2.02 20.48 8.57
CA THR A 542 2.11 21.93 8.56
C THR A 542 3.48 22.36 9.07
N SER A 543 4.05 23.36 8.43
CA SER A 543 5.27 24.02 8.91
C SER A 543 4.97 25.44 9.36
N LEU A 544 5.46 25.80 10.55
CA LEU A 544 5.35 27.16 11.05
C LEU A 544 6.49 28.01 10.46
N ALA A 545 6.10 29.16 9.90
CA ALA A 545 7.03 30.16 9.34
C ALA A 545 7.01 31.42 10.22
N CYS A 546 7.48 31.30 11.48
CA CYS A 546 7.51 32.42 12.42
C CYS A 546 8.68 32.30 13.41
N SER A 547 8.99 33.40 14.10
CA SER A 547 10.00 33.41 15.16
C SER A 547 9.57 32.60 16.39
N ALA A 548 10.52 32.20 17.22
CA ALA A 548 10.24 31.49 18.48
C ALA A 548 9.35 32.28 19.42
N GLU A 549 9.47 33.61 19.44
CA GLU A 549 8.63 34.52 20.24
C GLU A 549 7.18 34.52 19.75
N THR A 550 6.98 34.59 18.42
CA THR A 550 5.63 34.50 17.82
C THR A 550 5.02 33.12 18.08
N GLN A 551 5.81 32.06 18.02
CA GLN A 551 5.33 30.71 18.32
C GLN A 551 4.83 30.61 19.78
N GLN A 552 5.55 31.18 20.75
CA GLN A 552 5.09 31.24 22.14
C GLN A 552 3.80 32.03 22.30
N ALA A 553 3.65 33.14 21.54
CA ALA A 553 2.43 33.90 21.53
C ALA A 553 1.25 33.10 20.95
N ILE A 554 1.46 32.40 19.83
CA ILE A 554 0.47 31.50 19.25
C ILE A 554 0.04 30.42 20.25
N ASP A 555 0.98 29.74 20.91
CA ASP A 555 0.65 28.70 21.90
C ASP A 555 -0.17 29.24 23.06
N ARG A 556 0.16 30.45 23.59
CA ARG A 556 -0.65 31.12 24.63
C ARG A 556 -2.08 31.39 24.15
N LYS A 557 -2.25 31.83 22.90
CA LYS A 557 -3.58 32.12 22.33
C LYS A 557 -4.40 30.87 22.11
N VAL A 558 -3.77 29.78 21.61
CA VAL A 558 -4.43 28.48 21.48
C VAL A 558 -4.97 28.00 22.82
N VAL A 559 -4.12 28.03 23.86
CA VAL A 559 -4.53 27.64 25.22
C VAL A 559 -5.67 28.52 25.74
N ALA A 560 -5.58 29.84 25.53
CA ALA A 560 -6.62 30.77 25.97
C ALA A 560 -7.96 30.52 25.26
N LEU A 561 -7.94 30.28 23.93
CA LEU A 561 -9.14 30.00 23.13
C LEU A 561 -9.81 28.69 23.57
N VAL A 562 -9.05 27.59 23.68
CA VAL A 562 -9.60 26.31 24.12
C VAL A 562 -10.17 26.41 25.55
N LYS A 563 -9.47 27.09 26.47
CA LYS A 563 -9.98 27.33 27.85
C LYS A 563 -11.27 28.15 27.87
N ALA A 564 -11.37 29.18 27.03
CA ALA A 564 -12.57 29.99 26.94
C ALA A 564 -13.79 29.18 26.45
N GLN A 565 -13.58 28.38 25.42
CA GLN A 565 -14.65 27.53 24.86
C GLN A 565 -15.02 26.38 25.82
N HIS A 566 -14.05 25.80 26.52
CA HIS A 566 -14.32 24.80 27.56
C HIS A 566 -15.12 25.43 28.75
N ALA A 567 -14.79 26.64 29.17
CA ALA A 567 -15.55 27.33 30.19
C ALA A 567 -17.01 27.61 29.75
N LYS A 568 -17.21 27.98 28.47
CA LYS A 568 -18.54 28.14 27.86
C LYS A 568 -19.32 26.82 27.88
N ALA A 569 -18.70 25.71 27.46
CA ALA A 569 -19.33 24.39 27.47
C ALA A 569 -19.73 23.98 28.90
N ARG A 570 -18.85 24.19 29.86
CA ARG A 570 -19.11 23.91 31.27
C ARG A 570 -20.28 24.75 31.82
N GLN A 571 -20.32 26.05 31.56
CA GLN A 571 -21.43 26.92 31.96
C GLN A 571 -22.77 26.44 31.39
N LEU A 572 -22.82 26.12 30.06
CA LEU A 572 -24.02 25.59 29.44
C LEU A 572 -24.51 24.30 30.11
N LEU A 573 -23.61 23.40 30.50
CA LEU A 573 -23.96 22.13 31.13
C LEU A 573 -24.38 22.34 32.61
N GLU A 574 -23.80 23.28 33.34
CA GLU A 574 -24.20 23.66 34.71
C GLU A 574 -25.62 24.27 34.72
N GLU A 575 -25.92 25.18 33.78
CA GLU A 575 -27.23 25.81 33.63
C GLU A 575 -28.32 24.80 33.24
N HIS A 576 -27.96 23.74 32.49
CA HIS A 576 -28.89 22.73 31.97
C HIS A 576 -28.69 21.36 32.64
N ARG A 577 -28.23 21.33 33.88
CA ARG A 577 -27.87 20.11 34.61
C ARG A 577 -29.00 19.05 34.63
N ALA A 578 -30.23 19.46 34.85
CA ALA A 578 -31.39 18.56 34.89
C ALA A 578 -31.63 17.83 33.53
N ALA A 579 -31.40 18.56 32.43
CA ALA A 579 -31.49 17.99 31.09
C ALA A 579 -30.34 17.00 30.85
N LEU A 580 -29.11 17.37 31.24
CA LEU A 580 -27.94 16.50 31.16
C LEU A 580 -28.17 15.16 31.88
N ASP A 581 -28.62 15.21 33.16
CA ASP A 581 -28.85 14.01 33.96
C ASP A 581 -29.93 13.11 33.37
N ARG A 582 -31.05 13.68 32.87
CA ARG A 582 -32.15 12.92 32.26
C ARG A 582 -31.75 12.26 30.97
N LEU A 583 -31.05 12.98 30.09
CA LEU A 583 -30.60 12.48 28.81
C LEU A 583 -29.52 11.39 28.96
N ALA A 584 -28.58 11.62 29.89
CA ALA A 584 -27.51 10.66 30.19
C ALA A 584 -28.06 9.35 30.77
N GLN A 585 -29.06 9.43 31.65
CA GLN A 585 -29.73 8.25 32.20
C GLN A 585 -30.48 7.49 31.10
N TYR A 586 -31.17 8.18 30.20
CA TYR A 586 -31.87 7.55 29.08
C TYR A 586 -30.89 6.86 28.10
N LEU A 587 -29.75 7.52 27.80
CA LEU A 587 -28.69 6.93 26.97
C LEU A 587 -28.04 5.73 27.65
N TYR A 588 -27.82 5.79 28.96
CA TYR A 588 -27.27 4.68 29.74
C TYR A 588 -28.17 3.43 29.66
N GLU A 589 -29.49 3.61 29.67
CA GLU A 589 -30.47 2.50 29.59
C GLU A 589 -30.62 1.94 28.17
N LYS A 590 -30.67 2.82 27.16
CA LYS A 590 -30.89 2.44 25.75
C LYS A 590 -29.63 2.12 24.98
N GLU A 591 -28.45 2.55 25.47
CA GLU A 591 -27.12 2.45 24.84
C GLU A 591 -26.96 3.17 23.50
N THR A 592 -28.06 3.42 22.78
CA THR A 592 -28.08 4.18 21.51
C THR A 592 -29.41 4.93 21.42
N ILE A 593 -29.34 6.22 21.08
CA ILE A 593 -30.51 7.08 20.85
C ILE A 593 -30.36 7.83 19.53
N THR A 594 -31.47 8.04 18.86
CA THR A 594 -31.52 8.87 17.64
C THR A 594 -31.53 10.37 17.98
N GLY A 595 -31.16 11.21 17.01
CA GLY A 595 -31.23 12.66 17.18
C GLY A 595 -32.66 13.16 17.43
N GLU A 596 -33.65 12.52 16.84
CA GLU A 596 -35.09 12.84 17.08
C GLU A 596 -35.48 12.56 18.52
N GLU A 597 -35.14 11.38 19.04
CA GLU A 597 -35.40 11.00 20.44
C GLU A 597 -34.70 11.98 21.41
N PHE A 598 -33.43 12.30 21.11
CA PHE A 598 -32.65 13.26 21.88
C PHE A 598 -33.36 14.64 21.91
N MET A 599 -33.75 15.17 20.76
CA MET A 599 -34.40 16.47 20.65
C MET A 599 -35.80 16.46 21.29
N GLN A 600 -36.55 15.35 21.21
CA GLN A 600 -37.86 15.21 21.85
C GLN A 600 -37.71 15.27 23.38
N LEU A 601 -36.74 14.55 23.95
CA LEU A 601 -36.46 14.54 25.38
C LEU A 601 -35.96 15.91 25.86
N LEU A 602 -35.10 16.58 25.09
CA LEU A 602 -34.60 17.92 25.39
C LEU A 602 -35.76 18.95 25.49
N ARG A 603 -36.68 18.95 24.54
CA ARG A 603 -37.88 19.81 24.57
C ARG A 603 -38.77 19.57 25.80
N GLN A 604 -38.89 18.29 26.21
CA GLN A 604 -39.66 17.93 27.42
C GLN A 604 -39.05 18.45 28.74
N THR A 605 -37.77 18.80 28.73
CA THR A 605 -37.12 19.45 29.90
C THR A 605 -37.32 20.96 29.94
N GLY A 606 -38.15 21.53 29.05
CA GLY A 606 -38.44 22.96 28.98
C GLY A 606 -37.36 23.80 28.32
N GLN A 607 -36.41 23.14 27.63
CA GLN A 607 -35.30 23.80 26.95
C GLN A 607 -35.67 24.09 25.49
N THR A 608 -35.35 25.30 25.03
CA THR A 608 -35.52 25.68 23.63
C THR A 608 -34.22 25.43 22.89
N PRO A 609 -34.20 24.55 21.86
CA PRO A 609 -33.00 24.36 21.02
C PRO A 609 -32.56 25.66 20.38
N GLY A 610 -31.25 25.86 20.17
CA GLY A 610 -30.73 26.98 19.40
C GLY A 610 -31.36 27.04 17.99
N GLN A 611 -31.44 28.22 17.40
CA GLN A 611 -32.22 28.47 16.14
C GLN A 611 -31.90 27.58 14.95
N ALA A 612 -30.74 26.92 14.89
CA ALA A 612 -30.39 26.00 13.80
C ALA A 612 -31.16 24.67 13.83
N ALA A 613 -31.64 24.22 14.98
CA ALA A 613 -32.43 23.00 15.12
C ALA A 613 -33.93 23.19 14.80
N ALA A 614 -34.38 24.42 14.54
CA ALA A 614 -35.79 24.75 14.30
C ALA A 614 -36.19 24.70 12.81
N ILE A 615 -35.28 24.54 11.87
CA ILE A 615 -35.57 24.65 10.42
C ILE A 615 -36.13 23.36 9.82
N GLU A 616 -36.00 22.20 10.45
CA GLU A 616 -36.52 20.93 9.92
C GLU A 616 -38.02 20.66 10.18
N GLY A 617 -38.69 21.49 10.97
CA GLY A 617 -40.13 21.34 11.23
C GLY A 617 -41.05 22.07 10.24
N GLY A 618 -40.53 22.75 9.24
CA GLY A 618 -41.29 23.68 8.37
C GLY A 618 -41.55 23.23 6.93
N ALA A 619 -41.14 22.05 6.50
CA ALA A 619 -41.29 21.59 5.12
C ALA A 619 -42.40 20.53 4.93
N ALA A 620 -43.45 20.56 5.76
CA ALA A 620 -44.66 19.77 5.55
C ALA A 620 -45.88 20.70 5.65
N GLN A 621 -46.07 21.54 4.65
CA GLN A 621 -47.36 22.09 4.22
C GLN A 621 -47.35 22.29 2.71
#